data_de8221fce78b95dbf5e49ee4e44f0653
#
_entry.id   de8221fce78b95dbf5e49ee4e44f0653
#
_cell.length_a   1.000
_cell.length_b   1.000
_cell.length_c   1.000
_cell.angle_alpha   90.00
_cell.angle_beta   90.00
_cell.angle_gamma   90.00
#
_symmetry.space_group_name_H-M   'P 1'
#
loop_
_entity.id
_entity.type
_entity.pdbx_description
1 polymer ?
#
loop_
_entity_poly.entity_id
_entity_poly.type
_entity_poly.pdbx_seq_one_letter_code
_entity_poly.pdbx_strand_id
1 'polypeptide(L)'
;MIGMGETIMDIIFRNGQPQAAVHGGSSFNSIVSVGRAGVPCVFVGDTGADIVGRQTLDFMRANHVDTDYCPMRPDVKSAVSLAYLDDNGDASYVFYKQKPEAPKEWTLPQIGADDVLLYGSYFSSCRGMRPLVEDMLSHATAGGAIIYYDINFRSSHSHELVALLPTIEDNCRRSSIVRGSADDFEVLFGQRDAATIYDRHIRKLCPVFICTSGAGAVTVCLPHDTLRFPVPRVDDVASTVGAGDNFNAGLACSLIWRGIRKDMLPALGSEEWQHLLATACAFSGNACRTLDNYISVEFGLRASGLPV
;
A
#
# COMPACT_ATOMS: atom_id res chain seq x y z
N MET A 1 2.74 12.20 -5.79
CA MET A 1 2.32 10.84 -5.33
C MET A 1 0.90 10.88 -4.84
N ILE A 2 0.07 9.93 -5.22
CA ILE A 2 -1.31 9.83 -4.74
C ILE A 2 -1.49 8.48 -4.02
N GLY A 3 -1.96 8.50 -2.78
CA GLY A 3 -2.40 7.30 -2.07
C GLY A 3 -3.91 7.27 -2.00
N MET A 4 -4.55 6.14 -2.36
CA MET A 4 -5.99 5.98 -2.25
C MET A 4 -6.33 4.76 -1.40
N GLY A 5 -7.17 4.95 -0.37
CA GLY A 5 -7.53 3.86 0.52
C GLY A 5 -8.42 4.29 1.70
N GLU A 6 -8.54 3.39 2.67
CA GLU A 6 -9.25 3.65 3.92
C GLU A 6 -8.32 4.17 5.01
N THR A 7 -8.89 4.91 5.96
CA THR A 7 -8.25 5.28 7.21
C THR A 7 -8.80 4.41 8.35
N ILE A 8 -7.95 4.03 9.29
CA ILE A 8 -8.33 3.25 10.47
C ILE A 8 -7.49 3.66 11.68
N MET A 9 -8.05 3.59 12.89
CA MET A 9 -7.30 3.70 14.12
C MET A 9 -7.08 2.29 14.69
N ASP A 10 -5.84 1.82 14.73
CA ASP A 10 -5.47 0.55 15.32
C ASP A 10 -5.17 0.72 16.81
N ILE A 11 -5.94 0.05 17.68
CA ILE A 11 -5.65 -0.02 19.12
C ILE A 11 -4.89 -1.32 19.36
N ILE A 12 -3.61 -1.18 19.67
CA ILE A 12 -2.68 -2.31 19.83
C ILE A 12 -2.76 -2.86 21.24
N PHE A 13 -3.00 -4.16 21.35
CA PHE A 13 -3.01 -4.90 22.60
C PHE A 13 -1.84 -5.90 22.67
N ARG A 14 -1.21 -6.00 23.83
CA ARG A 14 -0.26 -7.05 24.18
C ARG A 14 -0.59 -7.59 25.55
N ASN A 15 -0.67 -8.91 25.71
CA ASN A 15 -1.05 -9.57 26.96
C ASN A 15 -2.39 -9.04 27.52
N GLY A 16 -3.36 -8.78 26.63
CA GLY A 16 -4.70 -8.30 27.00
C GLY A 16 -4.75 -6.83 27.46
N GLN A 17 -3.64 -6.08 27.41
CA GLN A 17 -3.57 -4.67 27.79
C GLN A 17 -3.34 -3.77 26.58
N PRO A 18 -4.04 -2.62 26.45
CA PRO A 18 -3.77 -1.66 25.40
C PRO A 18 -2.38 -1.06 25.58
N GLN A 19 -1.60 -0.99 24.51
CA GLN A 19 -0.24 -0.46 24.48
C GLN A 19 -0.16 0.89 23.76
N ALA A 20 -0.87 1.00 22.63
CA ALA A 20 -0.82 2.17 21.77
C ALA A 20 -2.12 2.31 20.96
N ALA A 21 -2.35 3.51 20.45
CA ALA A 21 -3.32 3.77 19.39
C ALA A 21 -2.56 4.39 18.22
N VAL A 22 -2.62 3.76 17.05
CA VAL A 22 -1.83 4.12 15.86
C VAL A 22 -2.79 4.33 14.69
N HIS A 23 -2.61 5.42 13.97
CA HIS A 23 -3.33 5.63 12.71
C HIS A 23 -2.85 4.62 11.66
N GLY A 24 -3.74 4.06 10.86
CA GLY A 24 -3.43 2.99 9.94
C GLY A 24 -4.32 2.96 8.70
N GLY A 25 -4.10 1.93 7.94
CA GLY A 25 -4.65 1.65 6.62
C GLY A 25 -3.51 1.43 5.63
N SER A 26 -3.62 0.47 4.73
CA SER A 26 -2.48 0.07 3.87
C SER A 26 -1.92 1.25 3.07
N SER A 27 -2.73 1.87 2.22
CA SER A 27 -2.29 3.06 1.47
C SER A 27 -2.00 4.26 2.37
N PHE A 28 -2.68 4.37 3.51
CA PHE A 28 -2.42 5.40 4.51
C PHE A 28 -1.00 5.27 5.08
N ASN A 29 -0.59 4.08 5.50
CA ASN A 29 0.75 3.83 6.04
C ASN A 29 1.82 4.19 5.01
N SER A 30 1.58 3.79 3.75
CA SER A 30 2.47 4.12 2.64
C SER A 30 2.60 5.62 2.45
N ILE A 31 1.48 6.35 2.38
CA ILE A 31 1.50 7.78 2.07
C ILE A 31 2.11 8.64 3.20
N VAL A 32 1.91 8.24 4.46
CA VAL A 32 2.57 8.87 5.62
C VAL A 32 4.09 8.73 5.50
N SER A 33 4.57 7.56 5.12
CA SER A 33 6.01 7.31 4.92
C SER A 33 6.57 8.09 3.74
N VAL A 34 5.79 8.24 2.66
CA VAL A 34 6.14 9.09 1.50
C VAL A 34 6.25 10.56 1.92
N GLY A 35 5.32 11.08 2.70
CA GLY A 35 5.36 12.44 3.22
C GLY A 35 6.56 12.69 4.14
N ARG A 36 6.86 11.73 5.05
CA ARG A 36 8.08 11.78 5.90
C ARG A 36 9.37 11.78 5.07
N ALA A 37 9.37 11.14 3.91
CA ALA A 37 10.50 11.13 2.97
C ALA A 37 10.59 12.40 2.10
N GLY A 38 9.71 13.39 2.31
CA GLY A 38 9.75 14.69 1.61
C GLY A 38 9.22 14.65 0.17
N VAL A 39 8.55 13.59 -0.24
CA VAL A 39 7.90 13.54 -1.56
C VAL A 39 6.51 14.18 -1.46
N PRO A 40 6.19 15.18 -2.31
CA PRO A 40 4.85 15.78 -2.34
C PRO A 40 3.78 14.72 -2.55
N CYS A 41 2.80 14.63 -1.64
CA CYS A 41 1.81 13.57 -1.69
C CYS A 41 0.45 14.00 -1.16
N VAL A 42 -0.58 13.33 -1.65
CA VAL A 42 -1.98 13.56 -1.32
C VAL A 42 -2.66 12.23 -1.02
N PHE A 43 -3.59 12.24 -0.06
CA PHE A 43 -4.40 11.07 0.27
C PHE A 43 -5.84 11.26 -0.21
N VAL A 44 -6.35 10.26 -0.95
CA VAL A 44 -7.73 10.18 -1.42
C VAL A 44 -8.45 9.08 -0.64
N GLY A 45 -9.48 9.47 0.09
CA GLY A 45 -10.27 8.58 0.93
C GLY A 45 -11.31 9.36 1.69
N ASP A 46 -11.75 8.83 2.83
CA ASP A 46 -12.63 9.55 3.75
C ASP A 46 -12.39 9.13 5.20
N THR A 47 -12.97 9.87 6.13
CA THR A 47 -12.99 9.53 7.55
C THR A 47 -14.27 10.03 8.18
N GLY A 48 -14.61 9.55 9.38
CA GLY A 48 -15.78 10.03 10.12
C GLY A 48 -15.63 11.48 10.60
N ALA A 49 -16.74 12.23 10.65
CA ALA A 49 -16.76 13.55 11.26
C ALA A 49 -16.80 13.47 12.79
N ASP A 50 -15.82 12.80 13.37
CA ASP A 50 -15.65 12.59 14.81
C ASP A 50 -14.23 12.93 15.28
N ILE A 51 -13.92 12.65 16.55
CA ILE A 51 -12.61 12.95 17.14
C ILE A 51 -11.50 12.14 16.45
N VAL A 52 -11.74 10.86 16.17
CA VAL A 52 -10.75 9.97 15.53
C VAL A 52 -10.42 10.46 14.13
N GLY A 53 -11.43 10.82 13.32
CA GLY A 53 -11.23 11.36 11.98
C GLY A 53 -10.44 12.67 11.98
N ARG A 54 -10.75 13.57 12.91
CA ARG A 54 -10.01 14.82 13.07
C ARG A 54 -8.54 14.58 13.40
N GLN A 55 -8.27 13.70 14.38
CA GLN A 55 -6.89 13.31 14.74
C GLN A 55 -6.15 12.67 13.58
N THR A 56 -6.83 11.84 12.77
CA THR A 56 -6.27 11.20 11.58
C THR A 56 -5.84 12.23 10.53
N LEU A 57 -6.69 13.23 10.23
CA LEU A 57 -6.33 14.32 9.30
C LEU A 57 -5.17 15.16 9.83
N ASP A 58 -5.21 15.52 11.12
CA ASP A 58 -4.13 16.30 11.74
C ASP A 58 -2.80 15.53 11.73
N PHE A 59 -2.85 14.22 11.95
CA PHE A 59 -1.68 13.36 11.86
C PHE A 59 -1.10 13.31 10.43
N MET A 60 -1.95 13.17 9.41
CA MET A 60 -1.51 13.21 8.00
C MET A 60 -0.83 14.54 7.68
N ARG A 61 -1.44 15.66 8.03
CA ARG A 61 -0.87 17.00 7.80
C ARG A 61 0.47 17.19 8.51
N ALA A 62 0.59 16.73 9.75
CA ALA A 62 1.84 16.75 10.50
C ALA A 62 2.96 15.91 9.86
N ASN A 63 2.60 14.97 8.99
CA ASN A 63 3.52 14.14 8.21
C ASN A 63 3.58 14.55 6.72
N HIS A 64 3.25 15.80 6.42
CA HIS A 64 3.36 16.42 5.08
C HIS A 64 2.46 15.77 4.00
N VAL A 65 1.36 15.16 4.38
CA VAL A 65 0.36 14.62 3.46
C VAL A 65 -0.76 15.65 3.27
N ASP A 66 -1.05 16.00 2.02
CA ASP A 66 -2.22 16.81 1.68
C ASP A 66 -3.51 16.00 1.89
N THR A 67 -4.48 16.60 2.56
CA THR A 67 -5.74 15.97 2.96
C THR A 67 -6.99 16.59 2.30
N ASP A 68 -6.81 17.44 1.30
CA ASP A 68 -7.92 18.14 0.64
C ASP A 68 -8.91 17.19 -0.06
N TYR A 69 -8.45 15.97 -0.37
CA TYR A 69 -9.23 14.91 -1.00
C TYR A 69 -9.67 13.80 0.00
N CYS A 70 -9.61 14.10 1.30
CA CYS A 70 -10.04 13.20 2.38
C CYS A 70 -11.07 13.89 3.29
N PRO A 71 -12.33 14.03 2.82
CA PRO A 71 -13.37 14.72 3.59
C PRO A 71 -13.75 13.95 4.86
N MET A 72 -14.12 14.71 5.89
CA MET A 72 -14.81 14.16 7.07
C MET A 72 -16.31 14.02 6.78
N ARG A 73 -16.82 12.81 6.89
CA ARG A 73 -18.22 12.46 6.60
C ARG A 73 -19.05 12.42 7.87
N PRO A 74 -20.16 13.16 7.97
CA PRO A 74 -21.04 13.13 9.15
C PRO A 74 -21.90 11.87 9.23
N ASP A 75 -22.08 11.16 8.12
CA ASP A 75 -22.91 9.96 7.98
C ASP A 75 -22.18 8.65 8.30
N VAL A 76 -20.85 8.71 8.50
CA VAL A 76 -20.03 7.55 8.87
C VAL A 76 -19.28 7.78 10.17
N LYS A 77 -18.86 6.69 10.81
CA LYS A 77 -17.92 6.69 11.93
C LYS A 77 -16.54 6.34 11.45
N SER A 78 -15.51 6.97 12.03
CA SER A 78 -14.13 6.57 11.79
C SER A 78 -13.93 5.11 12.16
N ALA A 79 -13.23 4.38 11.28
CA ALA A 79 -12.96 2.98 11.52
C ALA A 79 -11.94 2.79 12.65
N VAL A 80 -12.18 1.76 13.48
CA VAL A 80 -11.26 1.35 14.55
C VAL A 80 -11.02 -0.14 14.45
N SER A 81 -9.80 -0.59 14.70
CA SER A 81 -9.47 -1.99 14.88
C SER A 81 -8.86 -2.25 16.26
N LEU A 82 -9.00 -3.47 16.73
CA LEU A 82 -8.24 -3.99 17.87
C LEU A 82 -7.22 -4.97 17.31
N ALA A 83 -5.94 -4.65 17.47
CA ALA A 83 -4.82 -5.47 17.01
C ALA A 83 -4.19 -6.19 18.21
N TYR A 84 -4.36 -7.49 18.30
CA TYR A 84 -3.80 -8.31 19.37
C TYR A 84 -2.47 -8.91 18.90
N LEU A 85 -1.36 -8.47 19.48
CA LEU A 85 -0.04 -8.99 19.19
C LEU A 85 0.21 -10.29 19.97
N ASP A 86 0.70 -11.30 19.27
CA ASP A 86 1.26 -12.51 19.87
C ASP A 86 2.72 -12.32 20.32
N ASP A 87 3.33 -13.41 20.84
CA ASP A 87 4.72 -13.40 21.32
C ASP A 87 5.74 -13.17 20.17
N ASN A 88 5.37 -13.44 18.92
CA ASN A 88 6.21 -13.21 17.74
C ASN A 88 6.03 -11.79 17.17
N GLY A 89 5.06 -11.01 17.68
CA GLY A 89 4.72 -9.70 17.18
C GLY A 89 3.75 -9.71 15.99
N ASP A 90 3.18 -10.87 15.66
CA ASP A 90 2.14 -10.98 14.64
C ASP A 90 0.78 -10.55 15.19
N ALA A 91 0.02 -9.79 14.41
CA ALA A 91 -1.25 -9.20 14.84
C ALA A 91 -2.48 -9.97 14.36
N SER A 92 -3.38 -10.27 15.30
CA SER A 92 -4.75 -10.69 15.00
C SER A 92 -5.70 -9.50 15.13
N TYR A 93 -6.55 -9.27 14.14
CA TYR A 93 -7.39 -8.07 14.07
C TYR A 93 -8.87 -8.34 14.29
N VAL A 94 -9.53 -7.45 15.06
CA VAL A 94 -10.98 -7.32 15.13
C VAL A 94 -11.36 -5.92 14.65
N PHE A 95 -12.15 -5.82 13.57
CA PHE A 95 -12.50 -4.56 12.95
C PHE A 95 -13.87 -4.04 13.42
N TYR A 96 -13.93 -2.79 13.80
CA TYR A 96 -15.14 -2.03 14.11
C TYR A 96 -15.28 -0.93 13.07
N LYS A 97 -15.84 -1.27 11.93
CA LYS A 97 -16.05 -0.35 10.81
C LYS A 97 -17.33 -0.65 10.05
N GLN A 98 -17.87 0.37 9.44
CA GLN A 98 -18.97 0.23 8.48
C GLN A 98 -18.43 -0.38 7.17
N LYS A 99 -19.32 -0.94 6.35
CA LYS A 99 -18.93 -1.34 4.99
C LYS A 99 -18.51 -0.08 4.23
N PRO A 100 -17.36 -0.12 3.53
CA PRO A 100 -16.90 1.01 2.75
C PRO A 100 -17.93 1.34 1.64
N GLU A 101 -18.28 2.62 1.54
CA GLU A 101 -19.18 3.15 0.52
C GLU A 101 -18.69 4.52 0.08
N ALA A 102 -18.58 4.72 -1.23
CA ALA A 102 -18.11 5.98 -1.79
C ALA A 102 -19.00 7.14 -1.36
N PRO A 103 -18.44 8.33 -1.10
CA PRO A 103 -19.23 9.54 -0.91
C PRO A 103 -20.17 9.76 -2.11
N LYS A 104 -21.24 10.55 -1.91
CA LYS A 104 -22.15 10.90 -3.03
C LYS A 104 -21.46 11.81 -4.07
N GLU A 105 -20.54 12.63 -3.60
CA GLU A 105 -19.75 13.55 -4.43
C GLU A 105 -18.29 13.47 -3.98
N TRP A 106 -17.36 13.54 -4.93
CA TRP A 106 -15.93 13.60 -4.69
C TRP A 106 -15.22 14.48 -5.70
N THR A 107 -14.06 14.96 -5.31
CA THR A 107 -13.10 15.62 -6.18
C THR A 107 -11.85 14.78 -6.27
N LEU A 108 -11.17 14.83 -7.42
CA LEU A 108 -9.94 14.10 -7.66
C LEU A 108 -8.76 15.07 -7.79
N PRO A 109 -7.57 14.71 -7.30
CA PRO A 109 -6.38 15.52 -7.49
C PRO A 109 -5.96 15.56 -8.96
N GLN A 110 -5.23 16.59 -9.34
CA GLN A 110 -4.54 16.61 -10.63
C GLN A 110 -3.49 15.51 -10.67
N ILE A 111 -3.45 14.75 -11.76
CA ILE A 111 -2.52 13.63 -11.95
C ILE A 111 -1.82 13.79 -13.29
N GLY A 112 -0.49 13.68 -13.29
CA GLY A 112 0.37 13.76 -14.47
C GLY A 112 1.24 12.52 -14.65
N ALA A 113 2.03 12.50 -15.71
CA ALA A 113 2.88 11.37 -16.10
C ALA A 113 4.03 11.08 -15.12
N ASP A 114 4.39 12.05 -14.27
CA ASP A 114 5.42 11.91 -13.24
C ASP A 114 4.84 11.43 -11.89
N ASP A 115 3.52 11.19 -11.84
CA ASP A 115 2.86 10.74 -10.62
C ASP A 115 2.78 9.21 -10.53
N VAL A 116 2.67 8.76 -9.28
CA VAL A 116 2.36 7.37 -8.93
C VAL A 116 1.05 7.37 -8.14
N LEU A 117 0.05 6.61 -8.60
CA LEU A 117 -1.15 6.28 -7.85
C LEU A 117 -0.97 4.93 -7.18
N LEU A 118 -0.89 4.91 -5.84
CA LEU A 118 -0.90 3.70 -5.03
C LEU A 118 -2.30 3.46 -4.48
N TYR A 119 -2.84 2.28 -4.73
CA TYR A 119 -4.13 1.85 -4.22
C TYR A 119 -4.15 0.33 -4.02
N GLY A 120 -5.14 -0.16 -3.28
CA GLY A 120 -5.21 -1.61 -3.08
C GLY A 120 -6.17 -2.05 -1.98
N SER A 121 -5.85 -3.21 -1.42
CA SER A 121 -6.60 -3.87 -0.34
C SER A 121 -8.07 -4.09 -0.67
N TYR A 122 -8.86 -4.46 0.35
CA TYR A 122 -10.31 -4.62 0.25
C TYR A 122 -11.03 -3.35 -0.24
N PHE A 123 -10.53 -2.17 0.15
CA PHE A 123 -11.05 -0.88 -0.29
C PHE A 123 -11.20 -0.80 -1.81
N SER A 124 -10.20 -1.23 -2.56
CA SER A 124 -10.19 -1.14 -4.02
C SER A 124 -11.10 -2.14 -4.73
N SER A 125 -11.46 -3.23 -4.05
CA SER A 125 -12.23 -4.33 -4.63
C SER A 125 -13.66 -4.40 -4.12
N CYS A 126 -14.00 -3.75 -3.00
CA CYS A 126 -15.35 -3.78 -2.48
C CYS A 126 -16.33 -2.97 -3.35
N ARG A 127 -17.54 -3.51 -3.51
CA ARG A 127 -18.56 -2.94 -4.41
C ARG A 127 -18.92 -1.49 -4.10
N GLY A 128 -18.97 -1.12 -2.81
CA GLY A 128 -19.37 0.23 -2.40
C GLY A 128 -18.40 1.32 -2.83
N MET A 129 -17.09 1.01 -2.90
CA MET A 129 -16.06 1.98 -3.30
C MET A 129 -15.80 2.01 -4.80
N ARG A 130 -16.35 1.05 -5.56
CA ARG A 130 -16.03 0.87 -6.98
C ARG A 130 -16.20 2.13 -7.81
N PRO A 131 -17.27 2.94 -7.66
CA PRO A 131 -17.43 4.17 -8.44
C PRO A 131 -16.26 5.14 -8.29
N LEU A 132 -15.80 5.39 -7.07
CA LEU A 132 -14.64 6.26 -6.80
C LEU A 132 -13.34 5.66 -7.35
N VAL A 133 -13.14 4.35 -7.17
CA VAL A 133 -11.94 3.64 -7.66
C VAL A 133 -11.86 3.70 -9.19
N GLU A 134 -12.96 3.46 -9.90
CA GLU A 134 -13.00 3.51 -11.37
C GLU A 134 -12.73 4.90 -11.93
N ASP A 135 -13.29 5.92 -11.29
CA ASP A 135 -13.03 7.32 -11.66
C ASP A 135 -11.56 7.66 -11.48
N MET A 136 -10.99 7.30 -10.32
CA MET A 136 -9.57 7.53 -10.04
C MET A 136 -8.65 6.83 -11.03
N LEU A 137 -8.91 5.55 -11.33
CA LEU A 137 -8.12 4.78 -12.29
C LEU A 137 -8.21 5.36 -13.69
N SER A 138 -9.40 5.84 -14.09
CA SER A 138 -9.62 6.50 -15.39
C SER A 138 -8.85 7.82 -15.45
N HIS A 139 -8.91 8.60 -14.37
CA HIS A 139 -8.19 9.87 -14.26
C HIS A 139 -6.65 9.68 -14.28
N ALA A 140 -6.13 8.72 -13.52
CA ALA A 140 -4.70 8.37 -13.51
C ALA A 140 -4.22 7.84 -14.88
N THR A 141 -5.06 7.04 -15.55
CA THR A 141 -4.77 6.56 -16.91
C THR A 141 -4.67 7.71 -17.91
N ALA A 142 -5.61 8.65 -17.85
CA ALA A 142 -5.62 9.84 -18.72
C ALA A 142 -4.41 10.75 -18.48
N GLY A 143 -3.97 10.88 -17.22
CA GLY A 143 -2.76 11.61 -16.83
C GLY A 143 -1.43 10.92 -17.18
N GLY A 144 -1.45 9.64 -17.54
CA GLY A 144 -0.26 8.86 -17.88
C GLY A 144 0.55 8.40 -16.67
N ALA A 145 -0.01 8.46 -15.47
CA ALA A 145 0.64 8.09 -14.22
C ALA A 145 0.98 6.59 -14.14
N ILE A 146 1.94 6.24 -13.29
CA ILE A 146 2.15 4.86 -12.85
C ILE A 146 0.99 4.49 -11.93
N ILE A 147 0.22 3.48 -12.29
CA ILE A 147 -0.84 2.91 -11.46
C ILE A 147 -0.28 1.68 -10.76
N TYR A 148 -0.09 1.78 -9.44
CA TYR A 148 0.51 0.76 -8.59
C TYR A 148 -0.55 0.12 -7.71
N TYR A 149 -0.91 -1.11 -8.01
CA TYR A 149 -1.91 -1.90 -7.28
C TYR A 149 -1.24 -2.84 -6.28
N ASP A 150 -1.47 -2.62 -4.99
CA ASP A 150 -1.13 -3.58 -3.94
C ASP A 150 -2.35 -4.42 -3.58
N ILE A 151 -2.35 -5.69 -3.96
CA ILE A 151 -3.50 -6.58 -3.76
C ILE A 151 -3.85 -6.67 -2.27
N ASN A 152 -2.86 -6.90 -1.41
CA ASN A 152 -2.98 -6.94 0.06
C ASN A 152 -4.30 -7.60 0.52
N PHE A 153 -4.52 -8.83 0.05
CA PHE A 153 -5.77 -9.57 0.29
C PHE A 153 -5.71 -10.33 1.61
N ARG A 154 -6.45 -9.86 2.59
CA ARG A 154 -6.49 -10.47 3.92
C ARG A 154 -7.37 -11.73 3.94
N SER A 155 -6.93 -12.77 4.66
CA SER A 155 -7.68 -14.03 4.84
C SER A 155 -9.06 -13.82 5.47
N SER A 156 -9.28 -12.74 6.22
CA SER A 156 -10.58 -12.35 6.76
C SER A 156 -11.65 -12.13 5.69
N HIS A 157 -11.26 -11.83 4.44
CA HIS A 157 -12.15 -11.63 3.29
C HIS A 157 -12.23 -12.86 2.37
N SER A 158 -11.64 -14.00 2.74
CA SER A 158 -11.64 -15.22 1.91
C SER A 158 -13.05 -15.73 1.59
N HIS A 159 -14.03 -15.48 2.47
CA HIS A 159 -15.43 -15.84 2.25
C HIS A 159 -16.10 -15.02 1.12
N GLU A 160 -15.54 -13.87 0.74
CA GLU A 160 -16.01 -13.02 -0.37
C GLU A 160 -15.19 -13.22 -1.66
N LEU A 161 -14.15 -14.07 -1.64
CA LEU A 161 -13.17 -14.20 -2.72
C LEU A 161 -13.79 -14.34 -4.10
N VAL A 162 -14.76 -15.25 -4.26
CA VAL A 162 -15.41 -15.52 -5.55
C VAL A 162 -16.10 -14.27 -6.10
N ALA A 163 -16.69 -13.45 -5.23
CA ALA A 163 -17.36 -12.21 -5.62
C ALA A 163 -16.37 -11.07 -5.94
N LEU A 164 -15.20 -11.07 -5.28
CA LEU A 164 -14.19 -10.01 -5.42
C LEU A 164 -13.22 -10.27 -6.58
N LEU A 165 -13.01 -11.53 -6.95
CA LEU A 165 -12.01 -11.92 -7.95
C LEU A 165 -12.12 -11.17 -9.29
N PRO A 166 -13.34 -10.99 -9.89
CA PRO A 166 -13.47 -10.21 -11.13
C PRO A 166 -12.98 -8.77 -11.00
N THR A 167 -13.21 -8.15 -9.84
CA THR A 167 -12.77 -6.76 -9.57
C THR A 167 -11.26 -6.71 -9.34
N ILE A 168 -10.68 -7.70 -8.66
CA ILE A 168 -9.22 -7.84 -8.48
C ILE A 168 -8.54 -7.97 -9.84
N GLU A 169 -9.07 -8.81 -10.73
CA GLU A 169 -8.56 -8.96 -12.11
C GLU A 169 -8.67 -7.66 -12.92
N ASP A 170 -9.78 -6.92 -12.80
CA ASP A 170 -9.93 -5.62 -13.45
C ASP A 170 -8.92 -4.59 -12.92
N ASN A 171 -8.69 -4.55 -11.61
CA ASN A 171 -7.65 -3.73 -11.00
C ASN A 171 -6.26 -4.09 -11.54
N CYS A 172 -5.92 -5.39 -11.64
CA CYS A 172 -4.68 -5.83 -12.25
C CYS A 172 -4.53 -5.33 -13.69
N ARG A 173 -5.60 -5.43 -14.49
CA ARG A 173 -5.60 -5.01 -15.91
C ARG A 173 -5.39 -3.51 -16.09
N ARG A 174 -5.85 -2.71 -15.15
CA ARG A 174 -5.72 -1.24 -15.18
C ARG A 174 -4.39 -0.76 -14.62
N SER A 175 -3.60 -1.64 -14.02
CA SER A 175 -2.38 -1.26 -13.31
C SER A 175 -1.13 -1.38 -14.17
N SER A 176 -0.13 -0.56 -13.87
CA SER A 176 1.21 -0.61 -14.43
C SER A 176 2.11 -1.57 -13.65
N ILE A 177 1.87 -1.65 -12.34
CA ILE A 177 2.55 -2.54 -11.41
C ILE A 177 1.48 -3.23 -10.55
N VAL A 178 1.54 -4.54 -10.46
CA VAL A 178 0.78 -5.34 -9.48
C VAL A 178 1.75 -5.89 -8.45
N ARG A 179 1.47 -5.67 -7.17
CA ARG A 179 2.25 -6.23 -6.07
C ARG A 179 1.34 -6.99 -5.11
N GLY A 180 1.88 -8.01 -4.50
CA GLY A 180 1.31 -8.72 -3.36
C GLY A 180 2.36 -9.54 -2.63
N SER A 181 2.00 -10.09 -1.47
CA SER A 181 2.82 -11.07 -0.77
C SER A 181 2.53 -12.49 -1.24
N ALA A 182 3.47 -13.41 -1.02
CA ALA A 182 3.23 -14.83 -1.28
C ALA A 182 2.03 -15.37 -0.47
N ASP A 183 1.75 -14.78 0.69
CA ASP A 183 0.60 -15.13 1.52
C ASP A 183 -0.72 -14.66 0.90
N ASP A 184 -0.76 -13.45 0.32
CA ASP A 184 -1.93 -12.98 -0.45
C ASP A 184 -2.29 -13.94 -1.58
N PHE A 185 -1.28 -14.37 -2.33
CA PHE A 185 -1.48 -15.26 -3.50
C PHE A 185 -1.80 -16.70 -3.09
N GLU A 186 -1.34 -17.16 -1.95
CA GLU A 186 -1.78 -18.43 -1.39
C GLU A 186 -3.27 -18.42 -1.08
N VAL A 187 -3.79 -17.32 -0.51
CA VAL A 187 -5.23 -17.16 -0.26
C VAL A 187 -6.01 -17.03 -1.57
N LEU A 188 -5.49 -16.26 -2.54
CA LEU A 188 -6.19 -15.98 -3.80
C LEU A 188 -6.20 -17.18 -4.75
N PHE A 189 -5.05 -17.87 -4.89
CA PHE A 189 -4.82 -18.85 -5.97
C PHE A 189 -4.28 -20.19 -5.50
N GLY A 190 -4.08 -20.38 -4.17
CA GLY A 190 -3.45 -21.59 -3.63
C GLY A 190 -1.99 -21.76 -4.08
N GLN A 191 -1.29 -20.64 -4.35
CA GLN A 191 0.04 -20.65 -4.94
C GLN A 191 0.92 -19.58 -4.32
N ARG A 192 2.20 -19.93 -4.04
CA ARG A 192 3.22 -19.02 -3.46
C ARG A 192 4.36 -18.70 -4.43
N ASP A 193 4.54 -19.51 -5.49
CA ASP A 193 5.62 -19.29 -6.45
C ASP A 193 5.30 -18.15 -7.41
N ALA A 194 6.11 -17.08 -7.35
CA ALA A 194 5.89 -15.84 -8.09
C ALA A 194 5.83 -16.05 -9.62
N ALA A 195 6.69 -16.90 -10.18
CA ALA A 195 6.71 -17.14 -11.61
C ALA A 195 5.43 -17.84 -12.07
N THR A 196 4.98 -18.84 -11.30
CA THR A 196 3.73 -19.56 -11.58
C THR A 196 2.52 -18.66 -11.45
N ILE A 197 2.48 -17.78 -10.42
CA ILE A 197 1.41 -16.79 -10.23
C ILE A 197 1.37 -15.85 -11.43
N TYR A 198 2.52 -15.29 -11.80
CA TYR A 198 2.62 -14.40 -12.95
C TYR A 198 2.11 -15.04 -14.22
N ASP A 199 2.64 -16.19 -14.60
CA ASP A 199 2.30 -16.85 -15.85
C ASP A 199 0.81 -17.26 -15.96
N ARG A 200 0.21 -17.70 -14.85
CA ARG A 200 -1.16 -18.19 -14.84
C ARG A 200 -2.21 -17.10 -14.65
N HIS A 201 -1.91 -16.06 -13.86
CA HIS A 201 -2.94 -15.14 -13.37
C HIS A 201 -2.68 -13.67 -13.73
N ILE A 202 -1.42 -13.23 -13.84
CA ILE A 202 -1.10 -11.79 -13.93
C ILE A 202 -0.59 -11.37 -15.32
N ARG A 203 0.23 -12.18 -15.99
CA ARG A 203 0.95 -11.83 -17.22
C ARG A 203 0.09 -11.22 -18.32
N LYS A 204 -1.17 -11.70 -18.48
CA LYS A 204 -2.12 -11.19 -19.48
C LYS A 204 -2.82 -9.90 -19.05
N LEU A 205 -2.68 -9.51 -17.79
CA LEU A 205 -3.37 -8.38 -17.18
C LEU A 205 -2.41 -7.21 -16.96
N CYS A 206 -1.22 -7.48 -16.43
CA CYS A 206 -0.24 -6.47 -16.05
C CYS A 206 1.18 -6.92 -16.43
N PRO A 207 2.01 -6.04 -17.06
CA PRO A 207 3.35 -6.40 -17.48
C PRO A 207 4.36 -6.50 -16.33
N VAL A 208 4.14 -5.81 -15.22
CA VAL A 208 5.07 -5.80 -14.07
C VAL A 208 4.40 -6.37 -12.84
N PHE A 209 4.95 -7.45 -12.34
CA PHE A 209 4.46 -8.12 -11.16
C PHE A 209 5.55 -8.24 -10.10
N ILE A 210 5.23 -7.87 -8.87
CA ILE A 210 6.15 -7.93 -7.73
C ILE A 210 5.55 -8.82 -6.65
N CYS A 211 6.26 -9.89 -6.31
CA CYS A 211 5.89 -10.78 -5.22
C CYS A 211 6.91 -10.69 -4.08
N THR A 212 6.46 -10.34 -2.88
CA THR A 212 7.29 -10.31 -1.68
C THR A 212 7.07 -11.59 -0.86
N SER A 213 8.14 -12.12 -0.26
CA SER A 213 8.09 -13.33 0.56
C SER A 213 8.78 -13.10 1.92
N GLY A 214 8.23 -12.18 2.71
CA GLY A 214 8.75 -11.82 4.02
C GLY A 214 10.26 -11.53 3.99
N ALA A 215 11.03 -12.15 4.87
CA ALA A 215 12.49 -12.03 4.93
C ALA A 215 13.24 -12.82 3.84
N GLY A 216 12.55 -13.53 2.94
CA GLY A 216 13.18 -14.39 1.93
C GLY A 216 13.69 -13.62 0.72
N ALA A 217 12.81 -13.24 -0.17
CA ALA A 217 13.16 -12.54 -1.41
C ALA A 217 12.01 -11.68 -1.94
N VAL A 218 12.36 -10.72 -2.76
CA VAL A 218 11.44 -10.02 -3.68
C VAL A 218 11.68 -10.59 -5.07
N THR A 219 10.61 -11.02 -5.72
CA THR A 219 10.64 -11.48 -7.12
C THR A 219 9.90 -10.47 -7.98
N VAL A 220 10.56 -9.98 -9.04
CA VAL A 220 9.96 -9.13 -10.08
C VAL A 220 9.82 -9.95 -11.34
N CYS A 221 8.59 -10.14 -11.80
CA CYS A 221 8.30 -10.81 -13.08
C CYS A 221 7.96 -9.75 -14.13
N LEU A 222 8.63 -9.84 -15.24
CA LEU A 222 8.49 -8.98 -16.43
C LEU A 222 8.10 -9.84 -17.64
N PRO A 223 7.64 -9.26 -18.75
CA PRO A 223 7.24 -10.02 -19.94
C PRO A 223 8.31 -10.99 -20.46
N HIS A 224 9.59 -10.66 -20.28
CA HIS A 224 10.74 -11.39 -20.85
C HIS A 224 11.75 -11.84 -19.80
N ASP A 225 11.56 -11.52 -18.52
CA ASP A 225 12.52 -11.85 -17.46
C ASP A 225 11.83 -12.07 -16.11
N THR A 226 12.51 -12.79 -15.23
CA THR A 226 12.12 -12.95 -13.82
C THR A 226 13.35 -12.74 -12.95
N LEU A 227 13.34 -11.64 -12.21
CA LEU A 227 14.43 -11.20 -11.36
C LEU A 227 14.13 -11.51 -9.90
N ARG A 228 15.14 -11.98 -9.16
CA ARG A 228 15.01 -12.31 -7.75
C ARG A 228 16.07 -11.61 -6.92
N PHE A 229 15.64 -10.87 -5.90
CA PHE A 229 16.49 -10.07 -5.05
C PHE A 229 16.33 -10.52 -3.60
N PRO A 230 17.44 -10.82 -2.89
CA PRO A 230 17.38 -11.16 -1.48
C PRO A 230 16.97 -9.94 -0.65
N VAL A 231 16.14 -10.17 0.37
CA VAL A 231 15.78 -9.12 1.32
C VAL A 231 16.92 -8.97 2.33
N PRO A 232 17.45 -7.76 2.56
CA PRO A 232 18.43 -7.53 3.62
C PRO A 232 17.87 -7.91 4.99
N ARG A 233 18.69 -8.55 5.80
CA ARG A 233 18.30 -8.88 7.18
C ARG A 233 18.07 -7.60 7.98
N VAL A 234 16.98 -7.60 8.74
CA VAL A 234 16.68 -6.54 9.71
C VAL A 234 16.91 -7.11 11.11
N ASP A 235 17.76 -6.45 11.88
CA ASP A 235 17.95 -6.75 13.29
C ASP A 235 16.97 -5.90 14.12
N ASP A 236 16.62 -6.37 15.33
CA ASP A 236 15.75 -5.69 16.28
C ASP A 236 14.34 -5.42 15.76
N VAL A 237 13.72 -6.42 15.12
CA VAL A 237 12.34 -6.34 14.66
C VAL A 237 11.39 -6.23 15.85
N ALA A 238 10.66 -5.11 15.94
CA ALA A 238 9.63 -4.88 16.95
C ALA A 238 8.24 -5.31 16.47
N SER A 239 7.95 -5.14 15.17
CA SER A 239 6.69 -5.50 14.53
C SER A 239 6.88 -5.69 13.02
N THR A 240 6.11 -6.58 12.40
CA THR A 240 6.05 -6.73 10.93
C THR A 240 4.85 -6.02 10.33
N VAL A 241 4.00 -5.41 11.15
CA VAL A 241 2.85 -4.63 10.71
C VAL A 241 3.32 -3.43 9.89
N GLY A 242 2.70 -3.19 8.75
CA GLY A 242 3.08 -2.10 7.84
C GLY A 242 4.35 -2.34 7.01
N ALA A 243 5.05 -3.48 7.17
CA ALA A 243 6.25 -3.77 6.38
C ALA A 243 5.98 -3.72 4.86
N GLY A 244 4.89 -4.32 4.40
CA GLY A 244 4.44 -4.28 3.01
C GLY A 244 4.08 -2.88 2.54
N ASP A 245 3.38 -2.12 3.39
CA ASP A 245 2.98 -0.75 3.09
C ASP A 245 4.18 0.17 2.93
N ASN A 246 5.20 -0.01 3.78
CA ASN A 246 6.45 0.75 3.69
C ASN A 246 7.34 0.30 2.53
N PHE A 247 7.31 -0.98 2.15
CA PHE A 247 7.90 -1.42 0.90
C PHE A 247 7.30 -0.67 -0.30
N ASN A 248 5.96 -0.54 -0.34
CA ASN A 248 5.25 0.21 -1.37
C ASN A 248 5.67 1.69 -1.37
N ALA A 249 5.76 2.31 -0.20
CA ALA A 249 6.22 3.69 -0.06
C ALA A 249 7.63 3.90 -0.61
N GLY A 250 8.57 3.04 -0.21
CA GLY A 250 9.96 3.12 -0.67
C GLY A 250 10.10 2.90 -2.17
N LEU A 251 9.35 1.93 -2.74
CA LEU A 251 9.33 1.72 -4.18
C LEU A 251 8.78 2.94 -4.92
N ALA A 252 7.65 3.50 -4.46
CA ALA A 252 7.06 4.69 -5.07
C ALA A 252 7.98 5.92 -4.98
N CYS A 253 8.61 6.15 -3.82
CA CYS A 253 9.61 7.21 -3.68
C CYS A 253 10.77 7.03 -4.65
N SER A 254 11.31 5.81 -4.76
CA SER A 254 12.43 5.53 -5.65
C SER A 254 12.06 5.72 -7.13
N LEU A 255 10.86 5.31 -7.54
CA LEU A 255 10.36 5.58 -8.91
C LEU A 255 10.32 7.09 -9.20
N ILE A 256 9.78 7.89 -8.27
CA ILE A 256 9.65 9.34 -8.40
C ILE A 256 11.03 10.01 -8.42
N TRP A 257 11.93 9.70 -7.47
CA TRP A 257 13.27 10.31 -7.39
C TRP A 257 14.13 10.03 -8.61
N ARG A 258 13.94 8.85 -9.24
CA ARG A 258 14.67 8.47 -10.46
C ARG A 258 13.97 8.92 -11.75
N GLY A 259 12.81 9.57 -11.66
CA GLY A 259 12.04 10.02 -12.83
C GLY A 259 11.54 8.88 -13.70
N ILE A 260 11.30 7.69 -13.11
CA ILE A 260 10.79 6.54 -13.85
C ILE A 260 9.32 6.77 -14.18
N ARG A 261 8.97 6.67 -15.46
CA ARG A 261 7.60 6.77 -15.96
C ARG A 261 7.04 5.43 -16.36
N LYS A 262 5.73 5.38 -16.56
CA LYS A 262 4.97 4.17 -16.87
C LYS A 262 5.53 3.38 -18.07
N ASP A 263 5.88 4.07 -19.14
CA ASP A 263 6.39 3.47 -20.38
C ASP A 263 7.80 2.88 -20.24
N MET A 264 8.56 3.31 -19.26
CA MET A 264 9.90 2.81 -18.97
C MET A 264 9.88 1.47 -18.20
N LEU A 265 8.84 1.21 -17.40
CA LEU A 265 8.77 0.07 -16.47
C LEU A 265 9.10 -1.30 -17.10
N PRO A 266 8.53 -1.67 -18.27
CA PRO A 266 8.78 -3.00 -18.85
C PRO A 266 10.21 -3.18 -19.38
N ALA A 267 10.94 -2.08 -19.57
CA ALA A 267 12.29 -2.08 -20.13
C ALA A 267 13.40 -1.89 -19.08
N LEU A 268 13.03 -1.71 -17.80
CA LEU A 268 14.01 -1.58 -16.72
C LEU A 268 14.85 -2.85 -16.58
N GLY A 269 16.18 -2.68 -16.55
CA GLY A 269 17.11 -3.77 -16.34
C GLY A 269 17.22 -4.22 -14.87
N SER A 270 17.98 -5.28 -14.65
CA SER A 270 18.19 -5.84 -13.31
C SER A 270 18.82 -4.84 -12.34
N GLU A 271 19.73 -3.99 -12.82
CA GLU A 271 20.40 -2.98 -11.99
C GLU A 271 19.43 -1.90 -11.50
N GLU A 272 18.58 -1.36 -12.40
CA GLU A 272 17.54 -0.41 -12.02
C GLU A 272 16.57 -1.01 -11.00
N TRP A 273 16.11 -2.24 -11.22
CA TRP A 273 15.25 -2.93 -10.26
C TRP A 273 15.95 -3.14 -8.91
N GLN A 274 17.25 -3.46 -8.90
CA GLN A 274 18.01 -3.60 -7.67
C GLN A 274 18.00 -2.28 -6.86
N HIS A 275 18.21 -1.16 -7.50
CA HIS A 275 18.16 0.17 -6.84
C HIS A 275 16.76 0.48 -6.29
N LEU A 276 15.72 0.29 -7.10
CA LEU A 276 14.34 0.51 -6.68
C LEU A 276 13.98 -0.34 -5.45
N LEU A 277 14.35 -1.62 -5.47
CA LEU A 277 14.04 -2.56 -4.40
C LEU A 277 14.92 -2.36 -3.17
N ALA A 278 16.15 -1.89 -3.32
CA ALA A 278 16.99 -1.55 -2.16
C ALA A 278 16.33 -0.44 -1.31
N THR A 279 15.81 0.60 -1.97
CA THR A 279 15.04 1.66 -1.28
C THR A 279 13.76 1.10 -0.65
N ALA A 280 13.00 0.28 -1.38
CA ALA A 280 11.78 -0.35 -0.86
C ALA A 280 12.04 -1.21 0.39
N CYS A 281 13.10 -2.03 0.37
CA CYS A 281 13.51 -2.84 1.50
C CYS A 281 14.01 -2.00 2.69
N ALA A 282 14.71 -0.87 2.42
CA ALA A 282 15.18 0.03 3.47
C ALA A 282 14.01 0.69 4.22
N PHE A 283 12.97 1.13 3.51
CA PHE A 283 11.74 1.66 4.11
C PHE A 283 11.03 0.59 4.94
N SER A 284 10.81 -0.59 4.36
CA SER A 284 10.18 -1.72 5.05
C SER A 284 10.96 -2.09 6.33
N GLY A 285 12.29 -2.24 6.22
CA GLY A 285 13.14 -2.59 7.36
C GLY A 285 13.19 -1.51 8.45
N ASN A 286 13.09 -0.22 8.08
CA ASN A 286 13.01 0.85 9.08
C ASN A 286 11.69 0.78 9.86
N ALA A 287 10.56 0.61 9.18
CA ALA A 287 9.25 0.51 9.82
C ALA A 287 9.16 -0.69 10.77
N CYS A 288 9.81 -1.81 10.45
CA CYS A 288 9.80 -3.00 11.30
C CYS A 288 10.48 -2.81 12.67
N ARG A 289 11.25 -1.73 12.89
CA ARG A 289 11.99 -1.48 14.15
C ARG A 289 11.16 -0.80 15.23
N THR A 290 9.93 -0.39 14.91
CA THR A 290 9.04 0.30 15.86
C THR A 290 7.65 -0.36 15.86
N LEU A 291 6.79 0.06 16.77
CA LEU A 291 5.37 -0.30 16.74
C LEU A 291 4.55 0.63 15.84
N ASP A 292 5.19 1.69 15.30
CA ASP A 292 4.58 2.57 14.33
C ASP A 292 4.46 1.85 12.97
N ASN A 293 3.39 2.14 12.25
CA ASN A 293 3.14 1.54 10.94
C ASN A 293 3.89 2.26 9.80
N TYR A 294 4.85 3.14 10.12
CA TYR A 294 5.53 4.02 9.17
C TYR A 294 7.04 4.05 9.43
N ILE A 295 7.81 4.56 8.44
CA ILE A 295 9.23 4.88 8.67
C ILE A 295 9.37 5.97 9.75
N SER A 296 10.47 5.99 10.49
CA SER A 296 10.75 7.09 11.43
C SER A 296 10.95 8.43 10.69
N VAL A 297 10.62 9.53 11.36
CA VAL A 297 10.86 10.88 10.80
C VAL A 297 12.35 11.08 10.47
N GLU A 298 13.24 10.61 11.36
CA GLU A 298 14.69 10.72 11.16
C GLU A 298 15.16 9.95 9.92
N PHE A 299 14.63 8.75 9.69
CA PHE A 299 14.93 7.98 8.47
C PHE A 299 14.39 8.70 7.24
N GLY A 300 13.15 9.21 7.29
CA GLY A 300 12.53 9.95 6.19
C GLY A 300 13.36 11.13 5.72
N LEU A 301 13.88 11.94 6.65
CA LEU A 301 14.74 13.10 6.33
C LEU A 301 16.04 12.73 5.60
N ARG A 302 16.51 11.49 5.74
CA ARG A 302 17.73 10.99 5.08
C ARG A 302 17.41 10.15 3.83
N ALA A 303 16.16 9.77 3.64
CA ALA A 303 15.78 8.77 2.64
C ALA A 303 16.08 9.21 1.20
N SER A 304 15.96 10.52 0.89
CA SER A 304 16.32 11.07 -0.43
C SER A 304 17.82 11.01 -0.73
N GLY A 305 18.67 10.81 0.28
CA GLY A 305 20.12 10.64 0.16
C GLY A 305 20.56 9.17 0.20
N LEU A 306 19.65 8.20 0.23
CA LEU A 306 20.01 6.79 0.08
C LEU A 306 20.66 6.58 -1.31
N PRO A 307 21.68 5.69 -1.39
CA PRO A 307 22.34 5.46 -2.67
C PRO A 307 21.30 4.97 -3.68
N VAL A 308 21.12 5.81 -4.67
CA VAL A 308 20.15 5.65 -5.77
C VAL A 308 20.85 4.91 -6.90
#